data_3ea584f4f8db66840e89594f20e002a7
#
_entry.id   3ea584f4f8db66840e89594f20e002a7
#
_cell.length_a   1.000
_cell.length_b   1.000
_cell.length_c   1.000
_cell.angle_alpha   90.00
_cell.angle_beta   90.00
_cell.angle_gamma   90.00
#
_symmetry.space_group_name_H-M   'P 1'
#
loop_
_entity.id
_entity.type
_entity.pdbx_description
1 polymer ?
#
loop_
_entity_poly.entity_id
_entity_poly.type
_entity_poly.pdbx_seq_one_letter_code
_entity_poly.pdbx_strand_id
1 'polypeptide(L)'
;CDSCSYSSNIEVSKHVPENSVKEATPAKELVETPPMQTIEEVTKFLNIDIKKTVKALLMNIDNERVSFLGRGDGSVDEVKGTKRLRCKEINFANDELISKSNAVPGFTGPVNLEGAKIIIDEEVLNMTNFVVGANQEGYHYINVNVEDFKYDLAADIVNVEEGDTCPACGGKLYFKKGIEIGNTFK
;
A
#
# COMPACT_ATOMS: atom_id res chain seq x y z
N CYS A 1 -11.18 -12.94 15.91
CA CYS A 1 -9.94 -13.59 16.34
C CYS A 1 -10.22 -15.02 16.80
N ASP A 2 -9.30 -15.95 16.56
CA ASP A 2 -9.39 -17.36 17.00
C ASP A 2 -9.07 -17.56 18.47
N SER A 3 -8.34 -16.63 19.08
CA SER A 3 -7.76 -16.78 20.42
C SER A 3 -8.30 -15.81 21.47
N CYS A 4 -9.07 -14.78 21.07
CA CYS A 4 -9.68 -13.83 22.00
C CYS A 4 -11.03 -13.30 21.49
N SER A 5 -11.66 -12.41 22.26
CA SER A 5 -12.96 -11.81 21.92
C SER A 5 -12.89 -10.65 20.92
N TYR A 6 -11.73 -10.36 20.32
CA TYR A 6 -11.63 -9.29 19.34
C TYR A 6 -12.51 -9.57 18.12
N SER A 7 -13.36 -8.61 17.81
CA SER A 7 -14.28 -8.62 16.66
C SER A 7 -14.41 -7.21 16.12
N SER A 8 -14.39 -7.05 14.82
CA SER A 8 -14.41 -5.75 14.15
C SER A 8 -14.90 -5.90 12.71
N ASN A 9 -15.47 -4.84 12.14
CA ASN A 9 -15.63 -4.76 10.69
C ASN A 9 -14.27 -4.60 10.01
N ILE A 10 -14.14 -5.10 8.79
CA ILE A 10 -12.88 -5.06 8.00
C ILE A 10 -12.37 -3.62 7.90
N GLU A 11 -13.24 -2.67 7.56
CA GLU A 11 -12.94 -1.24 7.34
C GLU A 11 -12.36 -0.50 8.56
N VAL A 12 -12.45 -1.06 9.76
CA VAL A 12 -11.93 -0.44 10.99
C VAL A 12 -10.99 -1.37 11.76
N SER A 13 -10.81 -2.58 11.30
CA SER A 13 -9.87 -3.53 11.89
C SER A 13 -8.44 -3.05 11.67
N LYS A 14 -7.67 -2.95 12.75
CA LYS A 14 -6.27 -2.53 12.65
C LYS A 14 -5.44 -3.64 12.01
N HIS A 15 -4.72 -3.31 10.94
CA HIS A 15 -3.66 -4.15 10.41
C HIS A 15 -2.43 -4.09 11.34
N VAL A 16 -1.82 -5.23 11.60
CA VAL A 16 -0.59 -5.34 12.38
C VAL A 16 0.54 -5.70 11.44
N PRO A 17 1.49 -4.79 11.20
CA PRO A 17 2.61 -5.04 10.30
C PRO A 17 3.40 -6.30 10.66
N GLU A 18 3.78 -7.07 9.67
CA GLU A 18 4.68 -8.20 9.84
C GLU A 18 6.08 -7.71 10.27
N ASN A 19 6.72 -8.43 11.19
CA ASN A 19 8.12 -8.14 11.53
C ASN A 19 9.01 -8.61 10.39
N SER A 20 9.65 -7.68 9.69
CA SER A 20 10.65 -8.02 8.70
C SER A 20 12.01 -8.30 9.34
N VAL A 21 12.72 -9.27 8.79
CA VAL A 21 14.13 -9.45 9.09
C VAL A 21 14.90 -8.36 8.35
N LYS A 22 15.75 -7.60 9.07
CA LYS A 22 16.64 -6.64 8.42
C LYS A 22 17.65 -7.39 7.56
N GLU A 23 17.56 -7.17 6.27
CA GLU A 23 18.49 -7.71 5.27
C GLU A 23 19.59 -6.69 4.98
N ALA A 24 20.67 -7.14 4.34
CA ALA A 24 21.65 -6.21 3.75
C ALA A 24 20.94 -5.34 2.70
N THR A 25 21.23 -4.06 2.67
CA THR A 25 20.61 -3.10 1.76
C THR A 25 21.54 -2.79 0.58
N PRO A 26 21.48 -3.56 -0.52
CA PRO A 26 22.22 -3.22 -1.73
C PRO A 26 21.71 -1.87 -2.29
N ALA A 27 22.51 -1.25 -3.14
CA ALA A 27 22.11 -0.01 -3.78
C ALA A 27 20.85 -0.22 -4.63
N LYS A 28 19.96 0.76 -4.60
CA LYS A 28 18.82 0.83 -5.49
C LYS A 28 19.26 0.78 -6.95
N GLU A 29 18.58 0.00 -7.77
CA GLU A 29 18.87 -0.21 -9.17
C GLU A 29 17.62 -0.03 -10.03
N LEU A 30 17.78 0.64 -11.18
CA LEU A 30 16.74 0.75 -12.20
C LEU A 30 16.86 -0.45 -13.14
N VAL A 31 15.79 -1.21 -13.29
CA VAL A 31 15.76 -2.39 -14.16
C VAL A 31 14.68 -2.22 -15.23
N GLU A 32 15.03 -2.61 -16.45
CA GLU A 32 14.06 -2.70 -17.54
C GLU A 32 13.19 -3.93 -17.31
N THR A 33 11.90 -3.72 -17.30
CA THR A 33 10.90 -4.79 -17.28
C THR A 33 10.06 -4.67 -18.54
N PRO A 34 9.73 -5.77 -19.23
CA PRO A 34 8.77 -5.71 -20.32
C PRO A 34 7.49 -4.98 -19.88
N PRO A 35 6.69 -4.43 -20.79
CA PRO A 35 5.47 -3.71 -20.44
C PRO A 35 4.47 -4.66 -19.75
N MET A 36 4.75 -4.92 -18.50
CA MET A 36 3.95 -5.74 -17.59
C MET A 36 3.01 -4.81 -16.84
N GLN A 37 1.73 -5.14 -16.83
CA GLN A 37 0.69 -4.29 -16.22
C GLN A 37 0.28 -4.76 -14.83
N THR A 38 0.67 -5.96 -14.43
CA THR A 38 0.29 -6.53 -13.13
C THR A 38 1.50 -6.80 -12.24
N ILE A 39 1.28 -6.73 -10.92
CA ILE A 39 2.32 -7.05 -9.94
C ILE A 39 2.76 -8.50 -10.08
N GLU A 40 1.85 -9.41 -10.39
CA GLU A 40 2.11 -10.84 -10.57
C GLU A 40 3.06 -11.10 -11.75
N GLU A 41 2.91 -10.36 -12.85
CA GLU A 41 3.83 -10.44 -13.99
C GLU A 41 5.22 -9.96 -13.61
N VAL A 42 5.32 -8.82 -12.92
CA VAL A 42 6.59 -8.24 -12.45
C VAL A 42 7.28 -9.19 -11.48
N THR A 43 6.57 -9.73 -10.50
CA THR A 43 7.14 -10.67 -9.50
C THR A 43 7.64 -11.95 -10.15
N LYS A 44 6.89 -12.48 -11.11
CA LYS A 44 7.30 -13.66 -11.88
C LYS A 44 8.54 -13.39 -12.74
N PHE A 45 8.60 -12.24 -13.39
CA PHE A 45 9.75 -11.84 -14.22
C PHE A 45 11.03 -11.67 -13.39
N LEU A 46 10.92 -10.98 -12.25
CA LEU A 46 12.04 -10.73 -11.34
C LEU A 46 12.34 -11.93 -10.40
N ASN A 47 11.50 -12.97 -10.44
CA ASN A 47 11.60 -14.14 -9.57
C ASN A 47 11.67 -13.78 -8.08
N ILE A 48 10.73 -12.94 -7.63
CA ILE A 48 10.61 -12.45 -6.25
C ILE A 48 9.22 -12.76 -5.67
N ASP A 49 9.12 -12.76 -4.34
CA ASP A 49 7.84 -12.84 -3.65
C ASP A 49 7.04 -11.54 -3.83
N ILE A 50 5.72 -11.63 -3.99
CA ILE A 50 4.81 -10.48 -4.08
C ILE A 50 4.92 -9.56 -2.85
N LYS A 51 5.22 -10.11 -1.68
CA LYS A 51 5.48 -9.37 -0.45
C LYS A 51 6.74 -8.48 -0.52
N LYS A 52 7.59 -8.66 -1.52
CA LYS A 52 8.75 -7.81 -1.80
C LYS A 52 8.43 -6.68 -2.78
N THR A 53 7.17 -6.44 -3.09
CA THR A 53 6.74 -5.32 -3.93
C THR A 53 5.95 -4.31 -3.13
N VAL A 54 6.02 -3.05 -3.53
CA VAL A 54 5.18 -1.96 -3.03
C VAL A 54 4.44 -1.34 -4.22
N LYS A 55 3.12 -1.32 -4.13
CA LYS A 55 2.27 -0.69 -5.14
C LYS A 55 1.93 0.74 -4.75
N ALA A 56 1.86 1.59 -5.75
CA ALA A 56 1.46 2.98 -5.61
C ALA A 56 0.11 3.21 -6.29
N LEU A 57 -0.87 3.72 -5.54
CA LEU A 57 -2.18 4.12 -6.03
C LEU A 57 -2.30 5.63 -5.98
N LEU A 58 -2.42 6.27 -7.14
CA LEU A 58 -2.61 7.72 -7.20
C LEU A 58 -4.10 8.05 -7.00
N MET A 59 -4.38 8.83 -5.97
CA MET A 59 -5.71 9.19 -5.53
C MET A 59 -5.90 10.71 -5.59
N ASN A 60 -7.15 11.11 -5.77
CA ASN A 60 -7.61 12.48 -5.55
C ASN A 60 -8.26 12.57 -4.18
N ILE A 61 -7.71 13.37 -3.29
CA ILE A 61 -8.22 13.58 -1.94
C ILE A 61 -8.49 15.07 -1.77
N ASP A 62 -9.77 15.45 -1.67
CA ASP A 62 -10.18 16.86 -1.51
C ASP A 62 -9.48 17.80 -2.53
N ASN A 63 -9.33 17.35 -3.79
CA ASN A 63 -8.59 18.00 -4.90
C ASN A 63 -7.05 18.02 -4.76
N GLU A 64 -6.49 17.32 -3.80
CA GLU A 64 -5.05 17.09 -3.72
C GLU A 64 -4.69 15.73 -4.32
N ARG A 65 -3.53 15.65 -4.98
CA ARG A 65 -2.97 14.39 -5.45
C ARG A 65 -2.22 13.71 -4.32
N VAL A 66 -2.59 12.47 -4.04
CA VAL A 66 -1.97 11.66 -2.99
C VAL A 66 -1.67 10.28 -3.55
N SER A 67 -0.45 9.82 -3.38
CA SER A 67 -0.05 8.45 -3.68
C SER A 67 -0.10 7.63 -2.41
N PHE A 68 -0.97 6.62 -2.37
CA PHE A 68 -0.97 5.60 -1.32
C PHE A 68 0.00 4.48 -1.70
N LEU A 69 0.88 4.15 -0.77
CA LEU A 69 1.82 3.04 -0.92
C LEU A 69 1.44 1.92 0.05
N GLY A 70 1.21 0.75 -0.49
CA GLY A 70 0.97 -0.47 0.28
C GLY A 70 1.77 -1.64 -0.25
N ARG A 71 1.95 -2.67 0.57
CA ARG A 71 2.58 -3.92 0.12
C ARG A 71 1.80 -4.51 -1.06
N GLY A 72 2.49 -5.14 -2.00
CA GLY A 72 1.90 -5.58 -3.27
C GLY A 72 0.75 -6.55 -3.15
N ASP A 73 0.75 -7.42 -2.15
CA ASP A 73 -0.33 -8.37 -1.84
C ASP A 73 -1.50 -7.74 -1.08
N GLY A 74 -1.30 -6.62 -0.36
CA GLY A 74 -2.37 -5.96 0.41
C GLY A 74 -3.36 -5.18 -0.45
N SER A 75 -4.53 -4.86 0.06
CA SER A 75 -5.52 -3.99 -0.57
C SER A 75 -5.64 -2.68 0.19
N VAL A 76 -5.38 -1.56 -0.48
CA VAL A 76 -5.58 -0.23 0.11
C VAL A 76 -7.08 0.00 0.32
N ASP A 77 -7.44 0.47 1.51
CA ASP A 77 -8.82 0.75 1.91
C ASP A 77 -9.10 2.26 1.89
N GLU A 78 -9.99 2.69 1.01
CA GLU A 78 -10.39 4.09 0.88
C GLU A 78 -11.09 4.62 2.15
N VAL A 79 -11.84 3.77 2.85
CA VAL A 79 -12.56 4.15 4.09
C VAL A 79 -11.57 4.37 5.23
N LYS A 80 -10.58 3.48 5.39
CA LYS A 80 -9.48 3.68 6.34
C LYS A 80 -8.72 4.96 5.99
N GLY A 81 -8.37 5.15 4.72
CA GLY A 81 -7.70 6.35 4.23
C GLY A 81 -8.48 7.61 4.59
N THR A 82 -9.78 7.66 4.27
CA THR A 82 -10.65 8.81 4.59
C THR A 82 -10.67 9.12 6.08
N LYS A 83 -10.83 8.11 6.92
CA LYS A 83 -10.85 8.28 8.38
C LYS A 83 -9.51 8.77 8.93
N ARG A 84 -8.41 8.20 8.46
CA ARG A 84 -7.04 8.55 8.91
C ARG A 84 -6.63 9.95 8.47
N LEU A 85 -6.99 10.34 7.26
CA LEU A 85 -6.65 11.65 6.69
C LEU A 85 -7.64 12.74 7.06
N ARG A 86 -8.79 12.37 7.65
CA ARG A 86 -9.89 13.29 8.00
C ARG A 86 -10.36 14.11 6.79
N CYS A 87 -10.33 13.52 5.61
CA CYS A 87 -10.78 14.12 4.37
C CYS A 87 -12.27 13.84 4.12
N LYS A 88 -12.86 14.59 3.20
CA LYS A 88 -14.28 14.45 2.85
C LYS A 88 -14.49 13.42 1.75
N GLU A 89 -13.55 13.35 0.81
CA GLU A 89 -13.71 12.56 -0.39
C GLU A 89 -12.36 11.97 -0.83
N ILE A 90 -12.38 10.69 -1.20
CA ILE A 90 -11.27 9.98 -1.83
C ILE A 90 -11.80 9.35 -3.11
N ASN A 91 -11.14 9.62 -4.24
CA ASN A 91 -11.43 9.00 -5.52
C ASN A 91 -10.12 8.61 -6.21
N PHE A 92 -10.17 7.69 -7.16
CA PHE A 92 -9.03 7.47 -8.05
C PHE A 92 -8.69 8.74 -8.83
N ALA A 93 -7.41 9.01 -9.02
CA ALA A 93 -6.97 10.12 -9.86
C ALA A 93 -7.43 9.88 -11.30
N ASN A 94 -8.04 10.89 -11.90
CA ASN A 94 -8.38 10.90 -13.31
C ASN A 94 -7.18 11.28 -14.18
N ASP A 95 -7.30 11.13 -15.49
CA ASP A 95 -6.21 11.41 -16.44
C ASP A 95 -5.68 12.85 -16.32
N GLU A 96 -6.54 13.83 -16.02
CA GLU A 96 -6.15 15.22 -15.83
C GLU A 96 -5.25 15.39 -14.60
N LEU A 97 -5.57 14.69 -13.51
CA LEU A 97 -4.77 14.71 -12.28
C LEU A 97 -3.45 13.95 -12.44
N ILE A 98 -3.48 12.82 -13.14
CA ILE A 98 -2.27 12.04 -13.45
C ILE A 98 -1.31 12.89 -14.29
N SER A 99 -1.79 13.59 -15.32
CA SER A 99 -0.97 14.41 -16.20
C SER A 99 -0.25 15.59 -15.51
N LYS A 100 -0.69 15.96 -14.31
CA LYS A 100 -0.05 17.00 -13.49
C LYS A 100 1.03 16.44 -12.54
N SER A 101 1.33 15.17 -12.65
CA SER A 101 2.43 14.48 -11.96
C SER A 101 3.30 13.77 -13.00
N ASN A 102 4.44 13.26 -12.59
CA ASN A 102 5.24 12.36 -13.42
C ASN A 102 4.86 10.89 -13.24
N ALA A 103 3.71 10.60 -12.64
CA ALA A 103 3.21 9.25 -12.46
C ALA A 103 2.87 8.61 -13.81
N VAL A 104 3.21 7.35 -13.97
CA VAL A 104 2.89 6.55 -15.16
C VAL A 104 2.01 5.39 -14.74
N PRO A 105 0.77 5.29 -15.25
CA PRO A 105 -0.14 4.20 -14.94
C PRO A 105 0.53 2.83 -15.14
N GLY A 106 0.44 1.95 -14.12
CA GLY A 106 1.09 0.65 -14.12
C GLY A 106 2.57 0.68 -13.70
N PHE A 107 3.24 1.85 -13.72
CA PHE A 107 4.66 2.00 -13.37
C PHE A 107 4.90 3.10 -12.33
N THR A 108 3.87 3.53 -11.63
CA THR A 108 3.98 4.56 -10.59
C THR A 108 4.71 4.02 -9.36
N GLY A 109 5.63 4.81 -8.82
CA GLY A 109 6.36 4.51 -7.60
C GLY A 109 6.77 5.78 -6.85
N PRO A 110 7.27 5.65 -5.60
CA PRO A 110 7.56 6.80 -4.75
C PRO A 110 8.86 7.51 -5.10
N VAL A 111 9.81 6.82 -5.73
CA VAL A 111 11.13 7.36 -6.04
C VAL A 111 11.00 8.43 -7.13
N ASN A 112 11.41 9.66 -6.80
CA ASN A 112 11.29 10.82 -7.69
C ASN A 112 9.85 11.12 -8.15
N LEU A 113 8.84 10.70 -7.39
CA LEU A 113 7.46 11.11 -7.68
C LEU A 113 7.29 12.60 -7.39
N GLU A 114 6.78 13.34 -8.38
CA GLU A 114 6.54 14.77 -8.30
C GLU A 114 5.04 15.06 -8.37
N GLY A 115 4.64 16.17 -7.74
CA GLY A 115 3.28 16.69 -7.83
C GLY A 115 2.22 15.91 -7.04
N ALA A 116 2.60 14.99 -6.17
CA ALA A 116 1.71 14.26 -5.26
C ALA A 116 2.32 14.12 -3.87
N LYS A 117 1.48 14.17 -2.83
CA LYS A 117 1.87 13.75 -1.48
C LYS A 117 1.97 12.22 -1.44
N ILE A 118 2.86 11.72 -0.59
CA ILE A 118 3.06 10.28 -0.42
C ILE A 118 2.61 9.86 0.97
N ILE A 119 1.67 8.94 1.02
CA ILE A 119 1.21 8.28 2.26
C ILE A 119 1.54 6.81 2.16
N ILE A 120 2.28 6.32 3.15
CA ILE A 120 2.70 4.92 3.17
C ILE A 120 1.95 4.13 4.24
N ASP A 121 1.67 2.88 3.94
CA ASP A 121 1.17 1.95 4.94
C ASP A 121 2.24 1.63 5.99
N GLU A 122 1.82 1.42 7.24
CA GLU A 122 2.74 1.07 8.34
C GLU A 122 3.54 -0.21 8.04
N GLU A 123 3.02 -1.14 7.22
CA GLU A 123 3.71 -2.34 6.78
C GLU A 123 4.96 -2.01 5.96
N VAL A 124 4.88 -0.99 5.08
CA VAL A 124 6.00 -0.59 4.22
C VAL A 124 7.20 -0.10 5.01
N LEU A 125 6.98 0.49 6.20
CA LEU A 125 8.07 0.91 7.09
C LEU A 125 8.96 -0.24 7.56
N ASN A 126 8.39 -1.45 7.61
CA ASN A 126 9.12 -2.65 8.03
C ASN A 126 9.76 -3.40 6.86
N MET A 127 9.46 -3.02 5.62
CA MET A 127 9.99 -3.69 4.44
C MET A 127 11.41 -3.20 4.11
N THR A 128 12.19 -4.09 3.49
CA THR A 128 13.52 -3.78 2.96
C THR A 128 13.66 -4.34 1.57
N ASN A 129 14.47 -3.67 0.73
CA ASN A 129 14.85 -4.12 -0.62
C ASN A 129 13.63 -4.46 -1.50
N PHE A 130 12.60 -3.63 -1.44
CA PHE A 130 11.38 -3.86 -2.19
C PHE A 130 11.46 -3.32 -3.63
N VAL A 131 10.53 -3.77 -4.47
CA VAL A 131 10.38 -3.35 -5.86
C VAL A 131 9.23 -2.37 -5.97
N VAL A 132 9.43 -1.31 -6.75
CA VAL A 132 8.43 -0.27 -7.04
C VAL A 132 8.47 0.14 -8.50
N GLY A 133 7.40 0.72 -9.01
CA GLY A 133 7.42 1.40 -10.30
C GLY A 133 8.45 2.55 -10.33
N ALA A 134 8.98 2.84 -11.51
CA ALA A 134 10.02 3.86 -11.69
C ALA A 134 9.48 5.20 -12.24
N ASN A 135 8.16 5.39 -12.32
CA ASN A 135 7.50 6.50 -12.99
C ASN A 135 7.92 6.61 -14.47
N GLN A 136 8.30 5.50 -15.05
CA GLN A 136 8.71 5.35 -16.44
C GLN A 136 8.16 4.04 -16.98
N GLU A 137 7.52 4.09 -18.16
CA GLU A 137 6.97 2.91 -18.80
C GLU A 137 8.07 1.86 -19.08
N GLY A 138 7.80 0.61 -18.67
CA GLY A 138 8.73 -0.51 -18.86
C GLY A 138 9.87 -0.57 -17.84
N TYR A 139 9.81 0.20 -16.74
CA TYR A 139 10.89 0.22 -15.75
C TYR A 139 10.38 0.12 -14.31
N HIS A 140 11.17 -0.58 -13.50
CA HIS A 140 10.99 -0.65 -12.05
C HIS A 140 12.32 -0.38 -11.33
N TYR A 141 12.23 0.13 -10.11
CA TYR A 141 13.36 0.13 -9.18
C TYR A 141 13.31 -1.13 -8.32
N ILE A 142 14.45 -1.80 -8.18
CA ILE A 142 14.67 -2.88 -7.21
C ILE A 142 15.55 -2.39 -6.06
N ASN A 143 15.59 -3.14 -4.95
CA ASN A 143 16.37 -2.82 -3.75
C ASN A 143 16.00 -1.46 -3.14
N VAL A 144 14.76 -1.03 -3.30
CA VAL A 144 14.29 0.24 -2.73
C VAL A 144 14.05 0.07 -1.23
N ASN A 145 14.41 1.09 -0.47
CA ASN A 145 14.16 1.19 0.96
C ASN A 145 13.44 2.50 1.27
N VAL A 146 12.87 2.63 2.45
CA VAL A 146 12.11 3.83 2.85
C VAL A 146 12.96 5.09 2.81
N GLU A 147 14.27 4.96 3.02
CA GLU A 147 15.25 6.06 2.97
C GLU A 147 15.50 6.59 1.54
N ASP A 148 15.09 5.87 0.51
CA ASP A 148 15.28 6.26 -0.90
C ASP A 148 14.29 7.31 -1.41
N PHE A 149 13.24 7.61 -0.63
CA PHE A 149 12.23 8.60 -0.98
C PHE A 149 11.68 9.31 0.26
N LYS A 150 11.00 10.42 0.05
CA LYS A 150 10.29 11.14 1.12
C LYS A 150 8.82 10.75 1.11
N TYR A 151 8.23 10.64 2.29
CA TYR A 151 6.79 10.46 2.47
C TYR A 151 6.26 11.47 3.47
N ASP A 152 4.98 11.82 3.34
CA ASP A 152 4.34 12.85 4.17
C ASP A 152 3.71 12.26 5.44
N LEU A 153 3.20 11.03 5.35
CA LEU A 153 2.52 10.36 6.44
C LEU A 153 2.67 8.83 6.34
N ALA A 154 2.82 8.18 7.48
CA ALA A 154 2.64 6.74 7.62
C ALA A 154 1.34 6.46 8.41
N ALA A 155 0.51 5.56 7.91
CA ALA A 155 -0.78 5.22 8.52
C ALA A 155 -1.21 3.79 8.15
N ASP A 156 -2.04 3.17 8.97
CA ASP A 156 -2.74 1.92 8.63
C ASP A 156 -3.82 2.22 7.59
N ILE A 157 -3.54 1.93 6.33
CA ILE A 157 -4.39 2.22 5.17
C ILE A 157 -4.77 0.96 4.37
N VAL A 158 -4.35 -0.22 4.80
CA VAL A 158 -4.68 -1.49 4.13
C VAL A 158 -5.76 -2.27 4.88
N ASN A 159 -6.52 -3.06 4.15
CA ASN A 159 -7.45 -4.00 4.74
C ASN A 159 -6.70 -5.14 5.45
N VAL A 160 -7.31 -5.65 6.52
CA VAL A 160 -6.88 -6.92 7.10
C VAL A 160 -7.32 -8.08 6.21
N GLU A 161 -6.53 -9.15 6.20
CA GLU A 161 -6.82 -10.39 5.48
C GLU A 161 -7.02 -11.57 6.44
N GLU A 162 -7.59 -12.64 5.91
CA GLU A 162 -7.76 -13.86 6.70
C GLU A 162 -6.39 -14.47 7.04
N GLY A 163 -6.17 -14.72 8.31
CA GLY A 163 -4.87 -15.19 8.81
C GLY A 163 -3.94 -14.10 9.32
N ASP A 164 -4.32 -12.82 9.18
CA ASP A 164 -3.56 -11.71 9.76
C ASP A 164 -3.48 -11.78 11.29
N THR A 165 -2.51 -11.06 11.82
CA THR A 165 -2.27 -11.01 13.26
C THR A 165 -3.34 -10.16 13.96
N CYS A 166 -3.94 -10.73 15.00
CA CYS A 166 -4.90 -10.00 15.83
C CYS A 166 -4.23 -8.86 16.59
N PRO A 167 -4.72 -7.60 16.47
CA PRO A 167 -4.12 -6.45 17.15
C PRO A 167 -4.28 -6.46 18.67
N ALA A 168 -5.15 -7.31 19.20
CA ALA A 168 -5.42 -7.39 20.65
C ALA A 168 -4.58 -8.45 21.37
N CYS A 169 -4.31 -9.61 20.74
CA CYS A 169 -3.67 -10.72 21.43
C CYS A 169 -2.58 -11.45 20.63
N GLY A 170 -2.35 -11.07 19.37
CA GLY A 170 -1.38 -11.74 18.49
C GLY A 170 -1.87 -13.07 17.90
N GLY A 171 -3.10 -13.51 18.18
CA GLY A 171 -3.74 -14.66 17.53
C GLY A 171 -4.04 -14.38 16.05
N LYS A 172 -4.79 -15.29 15.39
CA LYS A 172 -5.12 -15.14 13.97
C LYS A 172 -6.52 -14.58 13.77
N LEU A 173 -6.66 -13.70 12.78
CA LEU A 173 -7.95 -13.20 12.33
C LEU A 173 -8.58 -14.20 11.34
N TYR A 174 -9.90 -14.31 11.41
CA TYR A 174 -10.69 -15.05 10.43
C TYR A 174 -11.97 -14.29 10.10
N PHE A 175 -12.48 -14.47 8.90
CA PHE A 175 -13.66 -13.77 8.45
C PHE A 175 -14.94 -14.54 8.75
N LYS A 176 -15.96 -13.83 9.20
CA LYS A 176 -17.33 -14.33 9.26
C LYS A 176 -18.25 -13.39 8.51
N LYS A 177 -19.10 -13.93 7.67
CA LYS A 177 -20.20 -13.16 7.09
C LYS A 177 -21.29 -13.02 8.16
N GLY A 178 -21.70 -11.79 8.40
CA GLY A 178 -22.80 -11.43 9.30
C GLY A 178 -23.84 -10.61 8.55
N ILE A 179 -25.05 -10.55 9.11
CA ILE A 179 -26.08 -9.62 8.65
C ILE A 179 -25.98 -8.40 9.58
N GLU A 180 -25.81 -7.22 9.00
CA GLU A 180 -25.83 -5.98 9.74
C GLU A 180 -27.27 -5.69 10.18
N ILE A 181 -27.51 -5.64 11.51
CA ILE A 181 -28.83 -5.41 12.09
C ILE A 181 -29.04 -3.93 12.40
N GLY A 182 -27.99 -3.14 12.46
CA GLY A 182 -28.01 -1.70 12.69
C GLY A 182 -26.62 -1.09 12.73
N ASN A 183 -26.53 0.16 12.30
CA ASN A 183 -25.32 0.95 12.35
C ASN A 183 -25.59 2.20 13.21
N THR A 184 -24.92 2.35 14.34
CA THR A 184 -25.05 3.51 15.21
C THR A 184 -23.96 4.52 14.89
N PHE A 185 -24.36 5.64 14.33
CA PHE A 185 -23.49 6.80 14.15
C PHE A 185 -23.40 7.58 15.45
N LYS A 186 -22.19 7.87 15.92
CA LYS A 186 -21.91 8.81 17.00
C LYS A 186 -21.50 10.15 16.43
#